data_db1054145d89e19fd285b69cc9d8e19f
#
_entry.id   db1054145d89e19fd285b69cc9d8e19f
#
_cell.length_a   1.000
_cell.length_b   1.000
_cell.length_c   1.000
_cell.angle_alpha   90.00
_cell.angle_beta   90.00
_cell.angle_gamma   90.00
#
_symmetry.space_group_name_H-M   'P 1'
#
loop_
_entity.id
_entity.type
_entity.pdbx_description
1 polymer ?
#
loop_
_entity_poly.entity_id
_entity_poly.type
_entity_poly.pdbx_seq_one_letter_code
_entity_poly.pdbx_strand_id
1 'polypeptide(L)'
;TPFRVQVAESILDLGSAHGFAGVRDPEWYQDVLLRLAHMPELGVSTRAADQLVELAHLRADARSSACERAETLLLQHRAHLFTRAGAELLRAAAWVCGEYAHLVDNPSQLARTLLCDELRQPSLPSASVAVAMQAGVKLCARWTAGLASAWDMDALQTLRSLCDELSAQLTRLAEHDAPEVHQRATEFLHLFVFLRKGLEGAESAPPAADPAEKTPPRALHLLEPLLYTQDLDEVDPDAYVVQPLPASVHLDAWIVPPARWAA
;
A
#
# COMPACT_ATOMS: atom_id res chain seq x y z
N THR A 1 -31.79 -2.33 8.60
CA THR A 1 -32.58 -3.12 9.57
C THR A 1 -31.68 -4.14 10.27
N PRO A 2 -31.88 -4.46 11.57
CA PRO A 2 -31.02 -5.40 12.31
C PRO A 2 -30.84 -6.74 11.61
N PHE A 3 -31.88 -7.24 10.96
CA PHE A 3 -31.83 -8.49 10.20
C PHE A 3 -30.82 -8.45 9.03
N ARG A 4 -30.73 -7.34 8.29
CA ARG A 4 -29.76 -7.22 7.18
C ARG A 4 -28.32 -7.22 7.67
N VAL A 5 -28.07 -6.56 8.81
CA VAL A 5 -26.75 -6.56 9.47
C VAL A 5 -26.36 -7.98 9.89
N GLN A 6 -27.28 -8.68 10.58
CA GLN A 6 -27.03 -10.06 11.00
C GLN A 6 -26.78 -11.01 9.83
N VAL A 7 -27.49 -10.86 8.71
CA VAL A 7 -27.24 -11.64 7.48
C VAL A 7 -25.85 -11.33 6.93
N ALA A 8 -25.46 -10.05 6.85
CA ALA A 8 -24.15 -9.65 6.36
C ALA A 8 -23.01 -10.21 7.25
N GLU A 9 -23.15 -10.11 8.56
CA GLU A 9 -22.20 -10.72 9.52
C GLU A 9 -22.10 -12.23 9.34
N SER A 10 -23.24 -12.93 9.21
CA SER A 10 -23.26 -14.37 8.98
C SER A 10 -22.58 -14.78 7.65
N ILE A 11 -22.75 -13.99 6.59
CA ILE A 11 -22.04 -14.22 5.32
C ILE A 11 -20.52 -14.12 5.51
N LEU A 12 -20.07 -13.10 6.24
CA LEU A 12 -18.65 -12.90 6.52
C LEU A 12 -18.09 -14.01 7.43
N ASP A 13 -18.85 -14.44 8.45
CA ASP A 13 -18.46 -15.54 9.34
C ASP A 13 -18.29 -16.85 8.59
N LEU A 14 -19.27 -17.20 7.75
CA LEU A 14 -19.23 -18.43 6.96
C LEU A 14 -18.15 -18.39 5.88
N GLY A 15 -17.95 -17.25 5.24
CA GLY A 15 -16.96 -17.10 4.18
C GLY A 15 -15.53 -17.23 4.69
N SER A 16 -15.20 -16.60 5.82
CA SER A 16 -13.84 -16.64 6.40
C SER A 16 -13.55 -17.92 7.19
N ALA A 17 -14.56 -18.77 7.43
CA ALA A 17 -14.38 -19.97 8.21
C ALA A 17 -13.25 -20.87 7.66
N HIS A 18 -12.39 -21.34 8.56
CA HIS A 18 -11.27 -22.21 8.21
C HIS A 18 -10.35 -21.66 7.09
N GLY A 19 -10.07 -20.37 7.10
CA GLY A 19 -9.21 -19.73 6.11
C GLY A 19 -9.80 -19.80 4.68
N PHE A 20 -11.09 -19.52 4.57
CA PHE A 20 -11.85 -19.55 3.30
C PHE A 20 -11.96 -20.91 2.62
N ALA A 21 -11.75 -22.02 3.34
CA ALA A 21 -11.82 -23.37 2.76
C ALA A 21 -13.20 -23.71 2.21
N GLY A 22 -14.28 -23.11 2.73
CA GLY A 22 -15.65 -23.28 2.25
C GLY A 22 -15.96 -22.50 0.97
N VAL A 23 -15.13 -21.53 0.59
CA VAL A 23 -15.34 -20.69 -0.60
C VAL A 23 -14.84 -21.44 -1.83
N ARG A 24 -15.78 -22.01 -2.60
CA ARG A 24 -15.47 -22.75 -3.84
C ARG A 24 -15.10 -21.85 -5.00
N ASP A 25 -15.72 -20.69 -5.07
CA ASP A 25 -15.50 -19.66 -6.08
C ASP A 25 -15.01 -18.38 -5.42
N PRO A 26 -13.70 -18.14 -5.41
CA PRO A 26 -13.12 -16.95 -4.82
C PRO A 26 -13.57 -15.66 -5.50
N GLU A 27 -13.80 -15.69 -6.82
CA GLU A 27 -14.21 -14.51 -7.58
C GLU A 27 -15.61 -14.05 -7.19
N TRP A 28 -16.54 -15.01 -7.11
CA TRP A 28 -17.88 -14.72 -6.61
C TRP A 28 -17.84 -14.13 -5.19
N TYR A 29 -16.99 -14.69 -4.31
CA TYR A 29 -16.89 -14.19 -2.95
C TYR A 29 -16.28 -12.80 -2.87
N GLN A 30 -15.28 -12.48 -3.70
CA GLN A 30 -14.76 -11.11 -3.85
C GLN A 30 -15.87 -10.12 -4.23
N ASP A 31 -16.75 -10.48 -5.17
CA ASP A 31 -17.88 -9.63 -5.54
C ASP A 31 -18.86 -9.42 -4.38
N VAL A 32 -19.08 -10.45 -3.55
CA VAL A 32 -19.87 -10.32 -2.31
C VAL A 32 -19.21 -9.36 -1.33
N LEU A 33 -17.90 -9.52 -1.08
CA LEU A 33 -17.14 -8.65 -0.18
C LEU A 33 -17.17 -7.19 -0.63
N LEU A 34 -16.95 -6.94 -1.93
CA LEU A 34 -17.01 -5.60 -2.51
C LEU A 34 -18.39 -4.96 -2.34
N ARG A 35 -19.48 -5.72 -2.57
CA ARG A 35 -20.84 -5.23 -2.37
C ARG A 35 -21.11 -4.89 -0.90
N LEU A 36 -20.70 -5.74 0.03
CA LEU A 36 -20.84 -5.50 1.47
C LEU A 36 -20.04 -4.28 1.93
N ALA A 37 -18.84 -4.11 1.42
CA ALA A 37 -17.99 -2.97 1.74
C ALA A 37 -18.55 -1.64 1.22
N HIS A 38 -19.33 -1.64 0.14
CA HIS A 38 -20.04 -0.47 -0.39
C HIS A 38 -21.34 -0.11 0.35
N MET A 39 -21.72 -0.87 1.39
CA MET A 39 -22.93 -0.65 2.18
C MET A 39 -22.59 -0.16 3.60
N PRO A 40 -22.20 1.12 3.78
CA PRO A 40 -21.75 1.63 5.08
C PRO A 40 -22.84 1.54 6.16
N GLU A 41 -24.12 1.54 5.75
CA GLU A 41 -25.27 1.39 6.64
C GLU A 41 -25.36 0.02 7.34
N LEU A 42 -24.63 -0.98 6.84
CA LEU A 42 -24.56 -2.30 7.47
C LEU A 42 -23.49 -2.38 8.57
N GLY A 43 -22.55 -1.42 8.63
CA GLY A 43 -21.45 -1.40 9.61
C GLY A 43 -20.41 -2.50 9.45
N VAL A 44 -20.40 -3.22 8.32
CA VAL A 44 -19.49 -4.34 8.05
C VAL A 44 -18.38 -4.03 7.04
N SER A 45 -18.29 -2.77 6.59
CA SER A 45 -17.38 -2.37 5.51
C SER A 45 -15.91 -2.68 5.82
N THR A 46 -15.44 -2.38 7.04
CA THR A 46 -14.07 -2.68 7.46
C THR A 46 -13.79 -4.17 7.39
N ARG A 47 -14.69 -4.98 7.98
CA ARG A 47 -14.54 -6.42 8.01
C ARG A 47 -14.56 -7.06 6.60
N ALA A 48 -15.42 -6.56 5.72
CA ALA A 48 -15.47 -7.01 4.34
C ALA A 48 -14.19 -6.65 3.57
N ALA A 49 -13.63 -5.46 3.81
CA ALA A 49 -12.36 -5.02 3.25
C ALA A 49 -11.17 -5.85 3.77
N ASP A 50 -11.14 -6.15 5.07
CA ASP A 50 -10.12 -7.02 5.67
C ASP A 50 -10.17 -8.43 5.07
N GLN A 51 -11.36 -9.01 4.92
CA GLN A 51 -11.49 -10.33 4.31
C GLN A 51 -11.09 -10.36 2.82
N LEU A 52 -11.21 -9.26 2.09
CA LEU A 52 -10.68 -9.17 0.72
C LEU A 52 -9.16 -9.30 0.71
N VAL A 53 -8.48 -8.64 1.65
CA VAL A 53 -7.03 -8.74 1.84
C VAL A 53 -6.63 -10.16 2.26
N GLU A 54 -7.29 -10.71 3.28
CA GLU A 54 -7.03 -12.05 3.80
C GLU A 54 -7.25 -13.14 2.72
N LEU A 55 -8.31 -13.03 1.94
CA LEU A 55 -8.60 -13.95 0.86
C LEU A 55 -7.48 -13.95 -0.19
N ALA A 56 -7.01 -12.78 -0.61
CA ALA A 56 -5.90 -12.66 -1.55
C ALA A 56 -4.58 -13.18 -0.96
N HIS A 57 -4.37 -13.01 0.36
CA HIS A 57 -3.19 -13.49 1.04
C HIS A 57 -3.19 -15.02 1.17
N LEU A 58 -4.26 -15.60 1.69
CA LEU A 58 -4.36 -17.04 1.98
C LEU A 58 -4.60 -17.90 0.74
N ARG A 59 -5.23 -17.35 -0.31
CA ARG A 59 -5.65 -18.08 -1.51
C ARG A 59 -4.92 -17.55 -2.75
N ALA A 60 -3.89 -18.28 -3.19
CA ALA A 60 -3.11 -17.91 -4.39
C ALA A 60 -3.97 -17.84 -5.67
N ASP A 61 -5.00 -18.68 -5.77
CA ASP A 61 -5.95 -18.71 -6.88
C ASP A 61 -6.87 -17.48 -6.94
N ALA A 62 -7.01 -16.75 -5.82
CA ALA A 62 -7.80 -15.53 -5.72
C ALA A 62 -7.02 -14.25 -6.10
N ARG A 63 -5.68 -14.30 -6.16
CA ARG A 63 -4.82 -13.10 -6.26
C ARG A 63 -5.03 -12.32 -7.55
N SER A 64 -5.04 -13.02 -8.70
CA SER A 64 -5.17 -12.38 -10.00
C SER A 64 -6.49 -11.61 -10.12
N SER A 65 -7.60 -12.25 -9.81
CA SER A 65 -8.93 -11.63 -9.86
C SER A 65 -9.10 -10.52 -8.80
N ALA A 66 -8.46 -10.65 -7.63
CA ALA A 66 -8.45 -9.59 -6.62
C ALA A 66 -7.69 -8.34 -7.11
N CYS A 67 -6.54 -8.52 -7.77
CA CYS A 67 -5.78 -7.42 -8.36
C CYS A 67 -6.56 -6.71 -9.47
N GLU A 68 -7.17 -7.44 -10.38
CA GLU A 68 -7.98 -6.87 -11.48
C GLU A 68 -9.14 -6.04 -10.95
N ARG A 69 -9.86 -6.56 -9.93
CA ARG A 69 -10.96 -5.82 -9.27
C ARG A 69 -10.46 -4.59 -8.52
N ALA A 70 -9.34 -4.72 -7.80
CA ALA A 70 -8.74 -3.62 -7.06
C ALA A 70 -8.24 -2.51 -8.00
N GLU A 71 -7.58 -2.86 -9.11
CA GLU A 71 -7.15 -1.93 -10.15
C GLU A 71 -8.35 -1.19 -10.77
N THR A 72 -9.40 -1.92 -11.13
CA THR A 72 -10.65 -1.35 -11.64
C THR A 72 -11.26 -0.36 -10.65
N LEU A 73 -11.33 -0.72 -9.37
CA LEU A 73 -11.84 0.17 -8.32
C LEU A 73 -11.00 1.47 -8.21
N LEU A 74 -9.69 1.35 -8.15
CA LEU A 74 -8.79 2.49 -7.99
C LEU A 74 -8.84 3.44 -9.19
N LEU A 75 -9.00 2.91 -10.40
CA LEU A 75 -9.04 3.73 -11.62
C LEU A 75 -10.42 4.29 -11.91
N GLN A 76 -11.50 3.52 -11.72
CA GLN A 76 -12.85 3.91 -12.17
C GLN A 76 -13.72 4.50 -11.07
N HIS A 77 -13.47 4.16 -9.78
CA HIS A 77 -14.30 4.58 -8.65
C HIS A 77 -13.56 5.51 -7.68
N ARG A 78 -12.51 6.18 -8.14
CA ARG A 78 -11.64 7.06 -7.36
C ARG A 78 -12.41 8.06 -6.49
N ALA A 79 -13.39 8.75 -7.04
CA ALA A 79 -14.16 9.77 -6.32
C ALA A 79 -14.86 9.24 -5.06
N HIS A 80 -15.28 7.96 -5.06
CA HIS A 80 -15.87 7.33 -3.90
C HIS A 80 -14.80 6.85 -2.91
N LEU A 81 -13.73 6.23 -3.40
CA LEU A 81 -12.68 5.63 -2.58
C LEU A 81 -11.96 6.67 -1.69
N PHE A 82 -11.72 7.86 -2.20
CA PHE A 82 -11.06 8.95 -1.45
C PHE A 82 -12.03 9.73 -0.56
N THR A 83 -13.07 9.06 -0.07
CA THR A 83 -13.98 9.58 0.96
C THR A 83 -13.89 8.73 2.22
N ARG A 84 -14.42 9.26 3.34
CA ARG A 84 -14.50 8.47 4.58
C ARG A 84 -15.28 7.15 4.40
N ALA A 85 -16.31 7.15 3.58
CA ALA A 85 -17.12 5.95 3.34
C ALA A 85 -16.39 4.89 2.50
N GLY A 86 -15.54 5.33 1.56
CA GLY A 86 -14.76 4.46 0.69
C GLY A 86 -13.36 4.08 1.23
N ALA A 87 -12.95 4.67 2.35
CA ALA A 87 -11.57 4.57 2.85
C ALA A 87 -11.12 3.13 3.16
N GLU A 88 -12.00 2.26 3.61
CA GLU A 88 -11.67 0.86 3.86
C GLU A 88 -11.44 0.09 2.56
N LEU A 89 -12.24 0.36 1.54
CA LEU A 89 -12.03 -0.21 0.21
C LEU A 89 -10.75 0.34 -0.45
N LEU A 90 -10.47 1.65 -0.27
CA LEU A 90 -9.20 2.24 -0.71
C LEU A 90 -8.03 1.49 -0.08
N ARG A 91 -8.08 1.26 1.23
CA ARG A 91 -7.04 0.55 1.97
C ARG A 91 -6.84 -0.86 1.44
N ALA A 92 -7.92 -1.63 1.29
CA ALA A 92 -7.84 -3.01 0.81
C ALA A 92 -7.37 -3.09 -0.65
N ALA A 93 -7.92 -2.28 -1.55
CA ALA A 93 -7.53 -2.26 -2.96
C ALA A 93 -6.07 -1.81 -3.13
N ALA A 94 -5.64 -0.79 -2.40
CA ALA A 94 -4.25 -0.33 -2.42
C ALA A 94 -3.30 -1.43 -1.92
N TRP A 95 -3.64 -2.10 -0.80
CA TRP A 95 -2.83 -3.18 -0.26
C TRP A 95 -2.68 -4.33 -1.27
N VAL A 96 -3.77 -4.81 -1.85
CA VAL A 96 -3.76 -5.91 -2.82
C VAL A 96 -2.89 -5.56 -4.04
N CYS A 97 -3.08 -4.38 -4.64
CA CYS A 97 -2.27 -3.94 -5.77
C CYS A 97 -0.79 -3.71 -5.40
N GLY A 98 -0.52 -3.25 -4.18
CA GLY A 98 0.84 -3.02 -3.69
C GLY A 98 1.60 -4.31 -3.44
N GLU A 99 0.98 -5.31 -2.79
CA GLU A 99 1.63 -6.60 -2.50
C GLU A 99 1.80 -7.46 -3.76
N TYR A 100 0.80 -7.48 -4.61
CA TYR A 100 0.80 -8.28 -5.84
C TYR A 100 1.02 -7.42 -7.10
N ALA A 101 1.90 -6.41 -7.01
CA ALA A 101 2.16 -5.46 -8.10
C ALA A 101 2.65 -6.12 -9.41
N HIS A 102 3.13 -7.34 -9.37
CA HIS A 102 3.48 -8.13 -10.55
C HIS A 102 2.26 -8.61 -11.35
N LEU A 103 1.06 -8.54 -10.78
CA LEU A 103 -0.22 -8.88 -11.43
C LEU A 103 -0.98 -7.62 -11.91
N VAL A 104 -0.43 -6.44 -11.69
CA VAL A 104 -1.04 -5.16 -12.08
C VAL A 104 -0.61 -4.78 -13.49
N ASP A 105 -1.56 -4.39 -14.34
CA ASP A 105 -1.29 -4.04 -15.74
C ASP A 105 -0.54 -2.70 -15.87
N ASN A 106 -0.96 -1.66 -15.12
CA ASN A 106 -0.40 -0.32 -15.20
C ASN A 106 0.11 0.21 -13.85
N PRO A 107 1.23 -0.32 -13.32
CA PRO A 107 1.72 0.05 -11.99
C PRO A 107 2.10 1.54 -11.87
N SER A 108 2.62 2.17 -12.94
CA SER A 108 2.95 3.61 -12.89
C SER A 108 1.71 4.50 -12.81
N GLN A 109 0.63 4.15 -13.49
CA GLN A 109 -0.64 4.87 -13.43
C GLN A 109 -1.28 4.72 -12.05
N LEU A 110 -1.29 3.51 -11.49
CA LEU A 110 -1.79 3.27 -10.15
C LEU A 110 -0.96 3.99 -9.08
N ALA A 111 0.37 4.04 -9.22
CA ALA A 111 1.22 4.81 -8.32
C ALA A 111 0.81 6.29 -8.27
N ARG A 112 0.53 6.90 -9.43
CA ARG A 112 0.00 8.28 -9.51
C ARG A 112 -1.40 8.40 -8.93
N THR A 113 -2.24 7.39 -9.13
CA THR A 113 -3.61 7.39 -8.59
C THR A 113 -3.61 7.32 -7.07
N LEU A 114 -2.72 6.54 -6.47
CA LEU A 114 -2.61 6.38 -5.03
C LEU A 114 -1.87 7.54 -4.37
N LEU A 115 -0.76 8.03 -4.96
CA LEU A 115 -0.03 9.19 -4.46
C LEU A 115 -0.54 10.48 -5.09
N CYS A 116 -1.72 10.92 -4.67
CA CYS A 116 -2.44 12.07 -5.21
C CYS A 116 -2.84 13.05 -4.12
N ASP A 117 -3.28 14.24 -4.51
CA ASP A 117 -3.69 15.30 -3.56
C ASP A 117 -4.88 14.89 -2.68
N GLU A 118 -5.75 14.00 -3.16
CA GLU A 118 -6.90 13.50 -2.42
C GLU A 118 -6.53 12.70 -1.17
N LEU A 119 -5.33 12.12 -1.10
CA LEU A 119 -4.85 11.46 0.14
C LEU A 119 -4.75 12.42 1.34
N ARG A 120 -4.65 13.73 1.09
CA ARG A 120 -4.56 14.74 2.14
C ARG A 120 -5.92 15.17 2.71
N GLN A 121 -7.01 14.58 2.25
CA GLN A 121 -8.33 14.93 2.78
C GLN A 121 -8.44 14.59 4.26
N PRO A 122 -8.82 15.54 5.13
CA PRO A 122 -8.93 15.31 6.58
C PRO A 122 -9.95 14.23 6.97
N SER A 123 -10.83 13.89 6.03
CA SER A 123 -11.86 12.85 6.22
C SER A 123 -11.31 11.43 6.11
N LEU A 124 -10.12 11.24 5.51
CA LEU A 124 -9.53 9.92 5.35
C LEU A 124 -8.84 9.47 6.64
N PRO A 125 -9.06 8.21 7.08
CA PRO A 125 -8.32 7.63 8.17
C PRO A 125 -6.82 7.54 7.84
N SER A 126 -5.96 7.88 8.79
CA SER A 126 -4.50 7.84 8.61
C SER A 126 -3.98 6.46 8.22
N ALA A 127 -4.59 5.38 8.71
CA ALA A 127 -4.25 4.01 8.31
C ALA A 127 -4.48 3.78 6.81
N SER A 128 -5.59 4.27 6.24
CA SER A 128 -5.86 4.15 4.80
C SER A 128 -4.88 4.99 3.98
N VAL A 129 -4.51 6.18 4.46
CA VAL A 129 -3.49 7.03 3.84
C VAL A 129 -2.13 6.34 3.84
N ALA A 130 -1.70 5.78 4.98
CA ALA A 130 -0.42 5.11 5.12
C ALA A 130 -0.30 3.89 4.19
N VAL A 131 -1.34 3.06 4.10
CA VAL A 131 -1.37 1.89 3.21
C VAL A 131 -1.37 2.31 1.73
N ALA A 132 -2.20 3.28 1.35
CA ALA A 132 -2.25 3.77 -0.03
C ALA A 132 -0.91 4.37 -0.47
N MET A 133 -0.26 5.13 0.40
CA MET A 133 1.07 5.69 0.15
C MET A 133 2.12 4.59 -0.05
N GLN A 134 2.17 3.60 0.84
CA GLN A 134 3.10 2.48 0.74
C GLN A 134 2.88 1.67 -0.54
N ALA A 135 1.63 1.40 -0.88
CA ALA A 135 1.26 0.70 -2.13
C ALA A 135 1.71 1.48 -3.37
N GLY A 136 1.53 2.80 -3.39
CA GLY A 136 2.01 3.65 -4.49
C GLY A 136 3.51 3.56 -4.69
N VAL A 137 4.30 3.52 -3.60
CA VAL A 137 5.76 3.35 -3.66
C VAL A 137 6.15 1.95 -4.12
N LYS A 138 5.46 0.90 -3.65
CA LYS A 138 5.67 -0.48 -4.11
C LYS A 138 5.40 -0.65 -5.60
N LEU A 139 4.30 -0.09 -6.09
CA LEU A 139 3.96 -0.08 -7.53
C LEU A 139 5.01 0.65 -8.36
N CYS A 140 5.53 1.79 -7.88
CA CYS A 140 6.63 2.50 -8.52
C CYS A 140 7.90 1.63 -8.58
N ALA A 141 8.24 0.92 -7.50
CA ALA A 141 9.40 0.04 -7.45
C ALA A 141 9.28 -1.12 -8.47
N ARG A 142 8.10 -1.74 -8.57
CA ARG A 142 7.84 -2.80 -9.56
C ARG A 142 7.94 -2.28 -10.99
N TRP A 143 7.37 -1.11 -11.25
CA TRP A 143 7.46 -0.48 -12.57
C TRP A 143 8.90 -0.15 -12.95
N THR A 144 9.71 0.40 -12.02
CA THR A 144 11.12 0.73 -12.27
C THR A 144 11.97 -0.50 -12.56
N ALA A 145 11.70 -1.63 -11.90
CA ALA A 145 12.36 -2.90 -12.19
C ALA A 145 12.05 -3.38 -13.62
N GLY A 146 10.81 -3.21 -14.08
CA GLY A 146 10.42 -3.48 -15.47
C GLY A 146 11.15 -2.58 -16.46
N LEU A 147 11.32 -1.29 -16.18
CA LEU A 147 12.07 -0.36 -17.04
C LEU A 147 13.55 -0.73 -17.17
N ALA A 148 14.15 -1.28 -16.11
CA ALA A 148 15.56 -1.65 -16.14
C ALA A 148 15.89 -2.68 -17.23
N SER A 149 14.92 -3.51 -17.63
CA SER A 149 15.10 -4.50 -18.71
C SER A 149 14.99 -3.91 -20.12
N ALA A 150 14.39 -2.72 -20.26
CA ALA A 150 14.20 -2.02 -21.54
C ALA A 150 14.65 -0.56 -21.42
N TRP A 151 15.86 -0.36 -20.87
CA TRP A 151 16.37 0.95 -20.51
C TRP A 151 16.79 1.76 -21.73
N ASP A 152 16.20 2.95 -21.88
CA ASP A 152 16.55 3.93 -22.91
C ASP A 152 16.37 5.37 -22.38
N MET A 153 16.51 6.37 -23.25
CA MET A 153 16.37 7.78 -22.87
C MET A 153 14.91 8.16 -22.56
N ASP A 154 13.95 7.51 -23.20
CA ASP A 154 12.53 7.76 -22.95
C ASP A 154 12.13 7.17 -21.58
N ALA A 155 12.65 5.99 -21.23
CA ALA A 155 12.50 5.40 -19.91
C ALA A 155 13.10 6.31 -18.82
N LEU A 156 14.29 6.88 -19.04
CA LEU A 156 14.91 7.83 -18.13
C LEU A 156 14.02 9.06 -17.90
N GLN A 157 13.53 9.68 -18.97
CA GLN A 157 12.70 10.87 -18.88
C GLN A 157 11.35 10.58 -18.20
N THR A 158 10.72 9.46 -18.53
CA THR A 158 9.46 9.04 -17.94
C THR A 158 9.61 8.74 -16.45
N LEU A 159 10.68 8.05 -16.06
CA LEU A 159 10.98 7.77 -14.65
C LEU A 159 11.27 9.06 -13.87
N ARG A 160 12.01 9.98 -14.47
CA ARG A 160 12.31 11.28 -13.87
C ARG A 160 11.04 12.06 -13.57
N SER A 161 10.14 12.17 -14.55
CA SER A 161 8.85 12.84 -14.38
C SER A 161 8.03 12.20 -13.25
N LEU A 162 7.95 10.86 -13.22
CA LEU A 162 7.24 10.14 -12.16
C LEU A 162 7.88 10.41 -10.78
N CYS A 163 9.20 10.34 -10.67
CA CYS A 163 9.90 10.64 -9.41
C CYS A 163 9.63 12.07 -8.92
N ASP A 164 9.64 13.06 -9.81
CA ASP A 164 9.36 14.45 -9.47
C ASP A 164 7.91 14.61 -8.98
N GLU A 165 6.93 14.01 -9.69
CA GLU A 165 5.52 14.02 -9.31
C GLU A 165 5.30 13.36 -7.93
N LEU A 166 5.82 12.14 -7.72
CA LEU A 166 5.63 11.40 -6.48
C LEU A 166 6.38 12.08 -5.31
N SER A 167 7.57 12.63 -5.54
CA SER A 167 8.30 13.39 -4.51
C SER A 167 7.52 14.63 -4.07
N ALA A 168 6.87 15.33 -4.99
CA ALA A 168 6.03 16.48 -4.66
C ALA A 168 4.84 16.08 -3.77
N GLN A 169 4.22 14.93 -4.03
CA GLN A 169 3.12 14.42 -3.21
C GLN A 169 3.61 13.96 -1.82
N LEU A 170 4.74 13.23 -1.77
CA LEU A 170 5.34 12.80 -0.51
C LEU A 170 5.78 13.99 0.37
N THR A 171 6.30 15.06 -0.23
CA THR A 171 6.64 16.29 0.49
C THR A 171 5.42 16.87 1.21
N ARG A 172 4.27 16.87 0.57
CA ARG A 172 3.03 17.36 1.18
C ARG A 172 2.48 16.40 2.24
N LEU A 173 2.64 15.08 2.05
CA LEU A 173 2.24 14.07 3.03
C LEU A 173 3.17 14.04 4.26
N ALA A 174 4.43 14.49 4.10
CA ALA A 174 5.35 14.67 5.23
C ALA A 174 4.93 15.79 6.20
N GLU A 175 3.95 16.61 5.84
CA GLU A 175 3.35 17.62 6.72
C GLU A 175 2.06 17.11 7.41
N HIS A 176 1.73 15.82 7.29
CA HIS A 176 0.51 15.25 7.83
C HIS A 176 0.57 15.12 9.35
N ASP A 177 -0.56 15.43 10.03
CA ASP A 177 -0.64 15.42 11.51
C ASP A 177 -0.44 14.03 12.14
N ALA A 178 -0.80 12.95 11.42
CA ALA A 178 -0.61 11.59 11.93
C ALA A 178 0.87 11.17 11.84
N PRO A 179 1.51 10.79 12.97
CA PRO A 179 2.93 10.47 13.03
C PRO A 179 3.35 9.36 12.06
N GLU A 180 2.52 8.34 11.89
CA GLU A 180 2.80 7.23 10.97
C GLU A 180 2.87 7.70 9.51
N VAL A 181 1.94 8.55 9.08
CA VAL A 181 1.91 9.09 7.71
C VAL A 181 3.11 10.00 7.50
N HIS A 182 3.38 10.91 8.45
CA HIS A 182 4.53 11.80 8.43
C HIS A 182 5.85 11.04 8.31
N GLN A 183 6.07 10.04 9.16
CA GLN A 183 7.30 9.23 9.17
C GLN A 183 7.48 8.51 7.85
N ARG A 184 6.48 7.75 7.39
CA ARG A 184 6.56 6.99 6.13
C ARG A 184 6.75 7.91 4.92
N ALA A 185 6.07 9.04 4.86
CA ALA A 185 6.23 10.01 3.79
C ALA A 185 7.66 10.57 3.74
N THR A 186 8.25 10.87 4.91
CA THR A 186 9.62 11.36 5.02
C THR A 186 10.63 10.29 4.58
N GLU A 187 10.47 9.04 5.01
CA GLU A 187 11.32 7.92 4.61
C GLU A 187 11.27 7.69 3.10
N PHE A 188 10.06 7.64 2.52
CA PHE A 188 9.90 7.47 1.08
C PHE A 188 10.42 8.67 0.28
N LEU A 189 10.24 9.89 0.78
CA LEU A 189 10.82 11.08 0.15
C LEU A 189 12.34 10.98 0.03
N HIS A 190 13.02 10.54 1.09
CA HIS A 190 14.47 10.32 1.06
C HIS A 190 14.87 9.23 0.06
N LEU A 191 14.09 8.17 -0.06
CA LEU A 191 14.28 7.12 -1.06
C LEU A 191 14.19 7.68 -2.49
N PHE A 192 13.19 8.53 -2.78
CA PHE A 192 13.04 9.17 -4.09
C PHE A 192 14.15 10.20 -4.38
N VAL A 193 14.60 10.94 -3.37
CA VAL A 193 15.77 11.83 -3.50
C VAL A 193 17.03 11.04 -3.85
N PHE A 194 17.22 9.89 -3.22
CA PHE A 194 18.35 8.99 -3.54
C PHE A 194 18.25 8.46 -4.98
N LEU A 195 17.06 7.98 -5.38
CA LEU A 195 16.81 7.52 -6.74
C LEU A 195 17.11 8.63 -7.76
N ARG A 196 16.63 9.84 -7.50
CA ARG A 196 16.80 11.01 -8.37
C ARG A 196 18.28 11.35 -8.59
N LYS A 197 19.09 11.32 -7.53
CA LYS A 197 20.55 11.51 -7.63
C LYS A 197 21.20 10.42 -8.49
N GLY A 198 20.72 9.18 -8.39
CA GLY A 198 21.20 8.09 -9.26
C GLY A 198 20.90 8.33 -10.75
N LEU A 199 19.74 8.95 -11.05
CA LEU A 199 19.36 9.30 -12.42
C LEU A 199 20.21 10.44 -12.99
N GLU A 200 20.58 11.45 -12.21
CA GLU A 200 21.47 12.55 -12.61
C GLU A 200 22.85 12.05 -13.05
N GLY A 201 23.37 11.04 -12.34
CA GLY A 201 24.62 10.38 -12.73
C GLY A 201 24.55 9.68 -14.07
N ALA A 202 23.40 9.13 -14.44
CA ALA A 202 23.17 8.48 -15.75
C ALA A 202 23.04 9.49 -16.90
N GLU A 203 22.55 10.69 -16.65
CA GLU A 203 22.49 11.79 -17.64
C GLU A 203 23.89 12.34 -17.97
N SER A 204 24.76 12.40 -16.97
CA SER A 204 26.09 12.98 -17.06
C SER A 204 27.12 12.00 -17.64
N ALA A 205 26.74 10.74 -17.84
CA ALA A 205 27.62 9.74 -18.45
C ALA A 205 27.89 10.09 -19.93
N PRO A 206 29.12 9.98 -20.43
CA PRO A 206 29.41 10.19 -21.84
C PRO A 206 28.56 9.22 -22.67
N PRO A 207 28.10 9.65 -23.88
CA PRO A 207 27.33 8.78 -24.72
C PRO A 207 28.13 7.51 -25.00
N ALA A 208 27.55 6.36 -24.68
CA ALA A 208 28.16 5.07 -24.94
C ALA A 208 28.42 4.95 -26.48
N ALA A 209 29.56 4.39 -26.85
CA ALA A 209 29.92 4.22 -28.23
C ALA A 209 28.95 3.29 -28.99
N ASP A 210 28.21 2.45 -28.27
CA ASP A 210 27.16 1.59 -28.77
C ASP A 210 25.83 1.89 -28.06
N PRO A 211 24.71 2.16 -28.77
CA PRO A 211 23.38 2.34 -28.18
C PRO A 211 22.91 1.13 -27.34
N ALA A 212 23.46 -0.06 -27.58
CA ALA A 212 23.16 -1.27 -26.81
C ALA A 212 23.85 -1.34 -25.44
N GLU A 213 24.80 -0.44 -25.14
CA GLU A 213 25.54 -0.41 -23.85
C GLU A 213 24.94 0.52 -22.77
N LYS A 214 23.72 1.02 -22.98
CA LYS A 214 23.06 1.85 -21.96
C LYS A 214 22.64 0.99 -20.76
N THR A 215 23.50 0.93 -19.76
CA THR A 215 23.18 0.24 -18.50
C THR A 215 22.26 1.09 -17.64
N PRO A 216 21.16 0.50 -17.11
CA PRO A 216 20.28 1.20 -16.21
C PRO A 216 21.03 1.62 -14.93
N PRO A 217 20.68 2.75 -14.30
CA PRO A 217 21.25 3.16 -13.04
C PRO A 217 21.11 2.09 -11.96
N ARG A 218 22.14 1.84 -11.18
CA ARG A 218 22.12 0.83 -10.10
C ARG A 218 20.97 1.05 -9.10
N ALA A 219 20.55 2.29 -8.89
CA ALA A 219 19.47 2.64 -8.00
C ALA A 219 18.13 1.95 -8.38
N LEU A 220 17.90 1.64 -9.66
CA LEU A 220 16.69 0.94 -10.10
C LEU A 220 16.62 -0.49 -9.58
N HIS A 221 17.75 -1.16 -9.49
CA HIS A 221 17.83 -2.53 -8.99
C HIS A 221 17.74 -2.65 -7.47
N LEU A 222 17.75 -1.53 -6.74
CA LEU A 222 17.68 -1.52 -5.28
C LEU A 222 16.26 -1.39 -4.74
N LEU A 223 15.34 -0.78 -5.51
CA LEU A 223 13.97 -0.48 -5.02
C LEU A 223 13.14 -1.75 -4.81
N GLU A 224 13.12 -2.63 -5.81
CA GLU A 224 12.31 -3.85 -5.74
C GLU A 224 12.77 -4.78 -4.61
N PRO A 225 14.06 -5.14 -4.46
CA PRO A 225 14.52 -5.93 -3.33
C PRO A 225 14.25 -5.27 -1.98
N LEU A 226 14.32 -3.96 -1.87
CA LEU A 226 14.06 -3.25 -0.61
C LEU A 226 12.62 -3.42 -0.13
N LEU A 227 11.66 -3.55 -1.05
CA LEU A 227 10.23 -3.54 -0.76
C LEU A 227 9.56 -4.90 -0.88
N TYR A 228 10.20 -5.90 -1.52
CA TYR A 228 9.65 -7.22 -1.81
C TYR A 228 10.57 -8.38 -1.45
N THR A 229 11.55 -8.17 -0.54
CA THR A 229 12.56 -9.21 -0.21
C THR A 229 12.01 -10.32 0.67
N GLN A 230 10.92 -10.07 1.37
CA GLN A 230 10.36 -11.04 2.33
C GLN A 230 8.96 -11.43 1.87
N ASP A 231 8.69 -12.74 1.89
CA ASP A 231 7.33 -13.24 1.81
C ASP A 231 6.54 -12.77 3.03
N LEU A 232 5.24 -12.56 2.84
CA LEU A 232 4.34 -12.21 3.93
C LEU A 232 4.09 -13.48 4.75
N ASP A 233 4.76 -13.59 5.87
CA ASP A 233 4.53 -14.63 6.86
C ASP A 233 3.69 -14.11 8.01
N GLU A 234 2.96 -15.02 8.66
CA GLU A 234 2.28 -14.71 9.91
C GLU A 234 3.33 -14.41 10.99
N VAL A 235 3.09 -13.35 11.76
CA VAL A 235 3.93 -13.08 12.94
C VAL A 235 3.69 -14.18 13.96
N ASP A 236 4.77 -14.86 14.37
CA ASP A 236 4.71 -15.86 15.43
C ASP A 236 4.01 -15.26 16.66
N PRO A 237 2.91 -15.85 17.16
CA PRO A 237 2.22 -15.38 18.36
C PRO A 237 3.16 -15.16 19.56
N ASP A 238 4.22 -15.93 19.64
CA ASP A 238 5.22 -15.85 20.71
C ASP A 238 6.34 -14.84 20.43
N ALA A 239 6.38 -14.19 19.24
CA ALA A 239 7.43 -13.24 18.88
C ALA A 239 7.58 -12.07 19.88
N TYR A 240 6.48 -11.65 20.49
CA TYR A 240 6.46 -10.60 21.52
C TYR A 240 6.73 -11.12 22.93
N VAL A 241 6.54 -12.42 23.18
CA VAL A 241 6.75 -13.04 24.50
C VAL A 241 8.24 -13.30 24.74
N VAL A 242 9.01 -13.53 23.69
CA VAL A 242 10.44 -13.87 23.76
C VAL A 242 11.33 -12.62 24.01
N GLN A 243 10.83 -11.41 23.82
CA GLN A 243 11.58 -10.19 24.11
C GLN A 243 11.34 -9.72 25.55
N PRO A 244 12.26 -9.99 26.50
CA PRO A 244 12.13 -9.47 27.83
C PRO A 244 12.22 -7.93 27.77
N LEU A 245 11.37 -7.25 28.54
CA LEU A 245 11.45 -5.81 28.71
C LEU A 245 12.88 -5.41 29.12
N PRO A 246 13.50 -4.41 28.47
CA PRO A 246 14.77 -3.88 28.93
C PRO A 246 14.71 -3.51 30.40
N ALA A 247 15.74 -3.82 31.18
CA ALA A 247 15.79 -3.55 32.63
C ALA A 247 15.61 -2.07 32.99
N SER A 248 15.81 -1.17 32.03
CA SER A 248 15.59 0.27 32.17
C SER A 248 14.14 0.72 32.00
N VAL A 249 13.24 -0.18 31.51
CA VAL A 249 11.83 0.14 31.27
C VAL A 249 10.99 -0.38 32.43
N HIS A 250 10.42 0.53 33.17
CA HIS A 250 9.48 0.24 34.27
C HIS A 250 8.09 0.68 33.84
N LEU A 251 7.23 -0.27 33.44
CA LEU A 251 5.88 0.02 32.94
C LEU A 251 5.00 0.71 34.00
N ASP A 252 5.25 0.48 35.28
CA ASP A 252 4.51 1.08 36.40
C ASP A 252 5.09 2.45 36.82
N ALA A 253 6.20 2.88 36.23
CA ALA A 253 6.81 4.17 36.55
C ALA A 253 6.15 5.29 35.73
N TRP A 254 5.69 6.31 36.39
CA TRP A 254 5.20 7.51 35.74
C TRP A 254 6.32 8.24 35.01
N ILE A 255 6.15 8.45 33.70
CA ILE A 255 7.07 9.28 32.91
C ILE A 255 7.08 10.73 33.45
N VAL A 256 5.90 11.22 33.80
CA VAL A 256 5.72 12.50 34.50
C VAL A 256 4.88 12.26 35.75
N PRO A 257 5.39 12.53 36.97
CA PRO A 257 4.64 12.34 38.18
C PRO A 257 3.32 13.15 38.20
N PRO A 258 2.20 12.59 38.72
CA PRO A 258 0.87 13.22 38.71
C PRO A 258 0.84 14.64 39.29
N ALA A 259 1.67 14.94 40.29
CA ALA A 259 1.77 16.27 40.91
C ALA A 259 2.18 17.40 39.95
N ARG A 260 2.75 17.08 38.77
CA ARG A 260 3.11 18.07 37.73
C ARG A 260 2.01 18.31 36.69
N TRP A 261 0.89 17.61 36.76
CA TRP A 261 -0.22 17.80 35.83
C TRP A 261 -1.28 18.78 36.38
N ALA A 262 -1.14 19.21 37.64
CA ALA A 262 -2.07 20.10 38.33
C ALA A 262 -1.54 21.56 38.42
N ALA A 263 -0.50 21.90 37.67
CA ALA A 263 0.04 23.25 37.58
C ALA A 263 -0.15 23.77 36.06
#